data_c8b3668610b3666fe8d849eae14e5b73
#
_entry.id   c8b3668610b3666fe8d849eae14e5b73
#
_cell.length_a   1.000
_cell.length_b   1.000
_cell.length_c   1.000
_cell.angle_alpha   90.00
_cell.angle_beta   90.00
_cell.angle_gamma   90.00
#
_symmetry.space_group_name_H-M   'P 1'
#
loop_
_entity.id
_entity.type
_entity.pdbx_description
1 polymer ?
#
loop_
_entity_poly.entity_id
_entity_poly.type
_entity_poly.pdbx_seq_one_letter_code
_entity_poly.pdbx_strand_id
1 'polypeptide(L)'
;RMAKPATKTETIKKSGKRLQSDVIVDMIKRYDFEYIALNPGASYRGLHDSLVNYGENDPPMLLCQHEKIAVQIAHGYARVKGKPMIAIAHNLVGLLHTPMGVYYAYLDRAPVFLIGATGPLAEPKRRPFIDWIHTANVQGEAIRNFVKWDYQPSTVDGVPGAFARAYSVMMSARQGPVYMCYDAGLQEAQLDHDVEMPPPGAIDVPTAPSADPGALEKAADTLAAANRVAIIADFAARPPHGWNHIVELAETLGASVWDVGSRLNFPTNHPLNLTMDPEGCYKDVDVVLTLD
;
A
#
# COMPACT_ATOMS: atom_id res chain seq x y z
N ARG A 1 -7.07 -2.00 -23.07
CA ARG A 1 -7.61 -3.38 -22.94
C ARG A 1 -8.99 -3.29 -22.31
N MET A 2 -10.00 -3.81 -23.00
CA MET A 2 -11.40 -3.83 -22.60
C MET A 2 -11.59 -4.48 -21.23
N ALA A 3 -12.41 -3.87 -20.38
CA ALA A 3 -12.82 -4.41 -19.11
C ALA A 3 -13.51 -5.76 -19.30
N LYS A 4 -13.09 -6.76 -18.54
CA LYS A 4 -13.82 -8.04 -18.47
C LYS A 4 -15.18 -7.77 -17.82
N PRO A 5 -16.28 -8.37 -18.33
CA PRO A 5 -17.59 -8.24 -17.72
C PRO A 5 -17.58 -8.89 -16.34
N ALA A 6 -18.22 -8.21 -15.38
CA ALA A 6 -18.41 -8.70 -14.02
C ALA A 6 -19.07 -10.09 -14.06
N THR A 7 -18.33 -11.11 -13.68
CA THR A 7 -18.85 -12.47 -13.48
C THR A 7 -19.76 -12.43 -12.25
N LYS A 8 -21.01 -12.86 -12.44
CA LYS A 8 -21.95 -13.07 -11.32
C LYS A 8 -21.28 -13.97 -10.29
N THR A 9 -21.12 -13.48 -9.08
CA THR A 9 -20.60 -14.26 -7.95
C THR A 9 -21.65 -15.33 -7.62
N GLU A 10 -21.45 -16.55 -8.06
CA GLU A 10 -22.19 -17.68 -7.54
C GLU A 10 -21.80 -17.86 -6.07
N THR A 11 -22.78 -17.79 -5.21
CA THR A 11 -22.62 -18.04 -3.77
C THR A 11 -22.29 -19.51 -3.59
N ILE A 12 -21.01 -19.83 -3.43
CA ILE A 12 -20.58 -21.19 -3.09
C ILE A 12 -21.07 -21.46 -1.66
N LYS A 13 -22.13 -22.27 -1.54
CA LYS A 13 -22.58 -22.80 -0.26
C LYS A 13 -21.54 -23.82 0.23
N LYS A 14 -20.54 -23.35 0.98
CA LYS A 14 -19.67 -24.25 1.75
C LYS A 14 -20.41 -24.67 3.01
N SER A 15 -20.46 -25.98 3.28
CA SER A 15 -21.10 -26.61 4.43
C SER A 15 -20.24 -26.46 5.70
N GLY A 16 -20.00 -25.23 6.15
CA GLY A 16 -19.29 -24.92 7.38
C GLY A 16 -19.82 -23.62 7.95
N LYS A 17 -19.76 -23.48 9.28
CA LYS A 17 -20.12 -22.21 9.93
C LYS A 17 -19.08 -21.17 9.53
N ARG A 18 -19.55 -20.06 8.93
CA ARG A 18 -18.67 -18.93 8.57
C ARG A 18 -18.13 -18.26 9.83
N LEU A 19 -16.89 -17.79 9.76
CA LEU A 19 -16.28 -16.92 10.76
C LEU A 19 -16.40 -15.44 10.34
N GLN A 20 -16.35 -14.54 11.30
CA GLN A 20 -16.35 -13.10 11.00
C GLN A 20 -15.08 -12.68 10.23
N SER A 21 -13.97 -13.41 10.40
CA SER A 21 -12.76 -13.19 9.60
C SER A 21 -12.91 -13.55 8.11
N ASP A 22 -13.92 -14.34 7.72
CA ASP A 22 -14.23 -14.60 6.30
C ASP A 22 -14.60 -13.32 5.56
N VAL A 23 -15.22 -12.35 6.27
CA VAL A 23 -15.55 -11.02 5.71
C VAL A 23 -14.27 -10.26 5.33
N ILE A 24 -13.19 -10.40 6.10
CA ILE A 24 -11.89 -9.80 5.77
C ILE A 24 -11.33 -10.44 4.49
N VAL A 25 -11.45 -11.76 4.36
CA VAL A 25 -11.01 -12.49 3.15
C VAL A 25 -11.84 -12.06 1.93
N ASP A 26 -13.16 -11.90 2.08
CA ASP A 26 -14.03 -11.37 1.01
C ASP A 26 -13.55 -10.00 0.52
N MET A 27 -13.15 -9.12 1.44
CA MET A 27 -12.61 -7.81 1.10
C MET A 27 -11.24 -7.90 0.42
N ILE A 28 -10.35 -8.77 0.89
CA ILE A 28 -9.03 -9.01 0.26
C ILE A 28 -9.21 -9.43 -1.20
N LYS A 29 -10.09 -10.40 -1.46
CA LYS A 29 -10.40 -10.87 -2.82
C LYS A 29 -11.06 -9.80 -3.68
N ARG A 30 -11.98 -9.03 -3.11
CA ARG A 30 -12.70 -7.96 -3.81
C ARG A 30 -11.77 -6.85 -4.32
N TYR A 31 -10.69 -6.57 -3.59
CA TYR A 31 -9.69 -5.56 -3.97
C TYR A 31 -8.52 -6.12 -4.77
N ASP A 32 -8.61 -7.37 -5.24
CA ASP A 32 -7.66 -8.00 -6.16
C ASP A 32 -6.20 -7.95 -5.66
N PHE A 33 -6.00 -8.20 -4.37
CA PHE A 33 -4.65 -8.37 -3.84
C PHE A 33 -4.05 -9.68 -4.37
N GLU A 34 -2.86 -9.63 -4.95
CA GLU A 34 -2.22 -10.78 -5.58
C GLU A 34 -1.43 -11.67 -4.60
N TYR A 35 -0.96 -11.10 -3.50
CA TYR A 35 -0.14 -11.81 -2.51
C TYR A 35 -0.34 -11.26 -1.11
N ILE A 36 -0.08 -12.11 -0.12
CA ILE A 36 0.02 -11.75 1.30
C ILE A 36 1.37 -12.21 1.82
N ALA A 37 2.18 -11.32 2.42
CA ALA A 37 3.40 -11.69 3.14
C ALA A 37 3.13 -11.70 4.65
N LEU A 38 3.56 -12.72 5.37
CA LEU A 38 3.31 -12.81 6.79
C LEU A 38 4.40 -13.58 7.55
N ASN A 39 4.60 -13.20 8.82
CA ASN A 39 5.25 -14.05 9.81
C ASN A 39 4.15 -14.61 10.73
N PRO A 40 3.99 -15.95 10.88
CA PRO A 40 2.87 -16.54 11.60
C PRO A 40 2.76 -16.06 13.04
N GLY A 41 1.52 -15.79 13.48
CA GLY A 41 1.24 -15.30 14.82
C GLY A 41 -0.16 -15.65 15.30
N ALA A 42 -0.29 -16.02 16.57
CA ALA A 42 -1.54 -16.50 17.14
C ALA A 42 -2.65 -15.46 17.25
N SER A 43 -2.34 -14.16 17.17
CA SER A 43 -3.35 -13.11 17.28
C SER A 43 -4.23 -12.96 16.04
N TYR A 44 -3.78 -13.45 14.89
CA TYR A 44 -4.58 -13.46 13.67
C TYR A 44 -4.86 -14.88 13.15
N ARG A 45 -4.89 -15.85 14.04
CA ARG A 45 -5.19 -17.24 13.66
C ARG A 45 -6.57 -17.39 13.01
N GLY A 46 -7.58 -16.63 13.45
CA GLY A 46 -8.90 -16.63 12.82
C GLY A 46 -8.83 -16.18 11.35
N LEU A 47 -8.14 -15.08 11.08
CA LEU A 47 -7.90 -14.64 9.71
C LEU A 47 -7.05 -15.63 8.90
N HIS A 48 -6.01 -16.20 9.52
CA HIS A 48 -5.17 -17.20 8.87
C HIS A 48 -5.99 -18.47 8.50
N ASP A 49 -6.81 -18.95 9.42
CA ASP A 49 -7.71 -20.08 9.14
C ASP A 49 -8.71 -19.76 8.03
N SER A 50 -9.26 -18.55 8.03
CA SER A 50 -10.16 -18.09 6.95
C SER A 50 -9.45 -17.98 5.61
N LEU A 51 -8.21 -17.48 5.56
CA LEU A 51 -7.43 -17.43 4.33
C LEU A 51 -7.18 -18.82 3.74
N VAL A 52 -6.87 -19.81 4.60
CA VAL A 52 -6.62 -21.18 4.15
C VAL A 52 -7.91 -21.91 3.80
N ASN A 53 -8.88 -21.95 4.72
CA ASN A 53 -10.03 -22.84 4.62
C ASN A 53 -11.19 -22.23 3.82
N TYR A 54 -11.49 -20.95 4.04
CA TYR A 54 -12.52 -20.23 3.32
C TYR A 54 -12.00 -19.62 2.02
N GLY A 55 -10.83 -18.98 2.10
CA GLY A 55 -10.16 -18.32 0.99
C GLY A 55 -9.47 -19.25 0.01
N GLU A 56 -9.23 -20.52 0.38
CA GLU A 56 -8.52 -21.53 -0.43
C GLU A 56 -7.07 -21.13 -0.75
N ASN A 57 -6.46 -20.35 0.16
CA ASN A 57 -5.12 -19.78 -0.02
C ASN A 57 -4.99 -18.90 -1.28
N ASP A 58 -6.07 -18.21 -1.62
CA ASP A 58 -6.14 -17.25 -2.71
C ASP A 58 -6.59 -15.88 -2.14
N PRO A 59 -5.71 -14.84 -2.13
CA PRO A 59 -4.33 -14.84 -2.66
C PRO A 59 -3.35 -15.72 -1.86
N PRO A 60 -2.28 -16.22 -2.51
CA PRO A 60 -1.29 -17.06 -1.85
C PRO A 60 -0.50 -16.30 -0.77
N MET A 61 -0.20 -17.01 0.31
CA MET A 61 0.57 -16.48 1.43
C MET A 61 2.05 -16.80 1.28
N LEU A 62 2.89 -15.77 1.41
CA LEU A 62 4.35 -15.87 1.45
C LEU A 62 4.81 -15.90 2.91
N LEU A 63 5.32 -17.05 3.34
CA LEU A 63 5.82 -17.24 4.68
C LEU A 63 7.16 -16.52 4.86
N CYS A 64 7.21 -15.61 5.82
CA CYS A 64 8.40 -14.85 6.19
C CYS A 64 8.90 -15.25 7.57
N GLN A 65 10.20 -15.15 7.80
CA GLN A 65 10.80 -15.45 9.09
C GLN A 65 10.83 -14.27 10.07
N HIS A 66 10.39 -13.09 9.60
CA HIS A 66 10.37 -11.87 10.40
C HIS A 66 9.38 -10.85 9.79
N GLU A 67 8.67 -10.10 10.63
CA GLU A 67 7.64 -9.15 10.21
C GLU A 67 8.18 -8.03 9.33
N LYS A 68 9.38 -7.53 9.62
CA LYS A 68 10.05 -6.54 8.77
C LYS A 68 10.24 -7.06 7.34
N ILE A 69 10.59 -8.34 7.18
CA ILE A 69 10.75 -8.96 5.86
C ILE A 69 9.42 -8.96 5.11
N ALA A 70 8.31 -9.31 5.79
CA ALA A 70 6.98 -9.27 5.19
C ALA A 70 6.62 -7.88 4.67
N VAL A 71 6.86 -6.84 5.48
CA VAL A 71 6.61 -5.45 5.07
C VAL A 71 7.51 -5.04 3.91
N GLN A 72 8.79 -5.43 3.92
CA GLN A 72 9.73 -5.08 2.85
C GLN A 72 9.44 -5.80 1.53
N ILE A 73 8.92 -7.04 1.57
CA ILE A 73 8.43 -7.73 0.37
C ILE A 73 7.24 -6.96 -0.22
N ALA A 74 6.26 -6.59 0.62
CA ALA A 74 5.11 -5.81 0.18
C ALA A 74 5.53 -4.43 -0.39
N HIS A 75 6.50 -3.78 0.25
CA HIS A 75 7.08 -2.51 -0.21
C HIS A 75 7.75 -2.67 -1.59
N GLY A 76 8.63 -3.66 -1.74
CA GLY A 76 9.33 -3.92 -3.01
C GLY A 76 8.35 -4.27 -4.14
N TYR A 77 7.34 -5.10 -3.84
CA TYR A 77 6.27 -5.44 -4.76
C TYR A 77 5.52 -4.19 -5.24
N ALA A 78 5.10 -3.33 -4.31
CA ALA A 78 4.37 -2.12 -4.64
C ALA A 78 5.19 -1.17 -5.52
N ARG A 79 6.50 -1.05 -5.27
CA ARG A 79 7.40 -0.22 -6.09
C ARG A 79 7.54 -0.72 -7.53
N VAL A 80 7.62 -2.04 -7.71
CA VAL A 80 7.87 -2.63 -9.04
C VAL A 80 6.58 -2.79 -9.83
N LYS A 81 5.50 -3.21 -9.17
CA LYS A 81 4.20 -3.49 -9.83
C LYS A 81 3.28 -2.28 -9.91
N GLY A 82 3.49 -1.26 -9.06
CA GLY A 82 2.53 -0.15 -8.92
C GLY A 82 1.19 -0.58 -8.29
N LYS A 83 1.13 -1.80 -7.71
CA LYS A 83 -0.05 -2.36 -7.05
C LYS A 83 0.22 -2.54 -5.56
N PRO A 84 -0.80 -2.44 -4.69
CA PRO A 84 -0.62 -2.70 -3.27
C PRO A 84 -0.44 -4.19 -3.00
N MET A 85 0.24 -4.50 -1.91
CA MET A 85 0.36 -5.85 -1.37
C MET A 85 0.08 -5.84 0.14
N ILE A 86 -0.49 -6.93 0.65
CA ILE A 86 -0.75 -7.10 2.08
C ILE A 86 0.48 -7.64 2.78
N ALA A 87 0.80 -7.05 3.94
CA ALA A 87 1.66 -7.64 4.95
C ALA A 87 0.86 -7.88 6.23
N ILE A 88 1.06 -9.02 6.93
CA ILE A 88 0.38 -9.31 8.19
C ILE A 88 1.42 -9.45 9.31
N ALA A 89 1.19 -8.77 10.43
CA ALA A 89 2.04 -8.78 11.61
C ALA A 89 1.27 -9.26 12.85
N HIS A 90 1.95 -10.05 13.69
CA HIS A 90 1.45 -10.47 15.00
C HIS A 90 1.19 -9.25 15.91
N ASN A 91 0.31 -9.41 16.90
CA ASN A 91 0.03 -8.36 17.88
C ASN A 91 1.30 -7.92 18.61
N LEU A 92 1.28 -6.71 19.05
CA LEU A 92 2.33 -5.92 19.69
C LEU A 92 3.76 -6.28 19.28
N VAL A 93 4.28 -7.48 19.63
CA VAL A 93 5.68 -7.85 19.35
C VAL A 93 5.99 -7.88 17.85
N GLY A 94 5.11 -8.44 17.04
CA GLY A 94 5.27 -8.43 15.58
C GLY A 94 5.15 -7.03 15.00
N LEU A 95 4.15 -6.26 15.46
CA LEU A 95 3.99 -4.87 15.04
C LEU A 95 5.24 -4.04 15.36
N LEU A 96 5.83 -4.20 16.55
CA LEU A 96 7.03 -3.48 16.94
C LEU A 96 8.29 -3.83 16.11
N HIS A 97 8.26 -4.94 15.38
CA HIS A 97 9.31 -5.28 14.41
C HIS A 97 9.08 -4.66 13.02
N THR A 98 7.93 -4.04 12.77
CA THR A 98 7.61 -3.46 11.45
C THR A 98 8.00 -1.99 11.24
N PRO A 99 8.15 -1.10 12.26
CA PRO A 99 8.24 0.35 12.08
C PRO A 99 9.23 0.79 11.02
N MET A 100 10.45 0.23 11.00
CA MET A 100 11.43 0.62 9.96
C MET A 100 10.99 0.24 8.55
N GLY A 101 10.34 -0.93 8.38
CA GLY A 101 9.81 -1.33 7.08
C GLY A 101 8.65 -0.42 6.63
N VAL A 102 7.76 -0.08 7.56
CA VAL A 102 6.64 0.84 7.32
C VAL A 102 7.14 2.25 7.01
N TYR A 103 8.15 2.73 7.75
CA TYR A 103 8.76 4.03 7.52
C TYR A 103 9.38 4.13 6.12
N TYR A 104 10.10 3.12 5.66
CA TYR A 104 10.61 3.09 4.28
C TYR A 104 9.49 3.08 3.24
N ALA A 105 8.43 2.31 3.45
CA ALA A 105 7.27 2.34 2.57
C ALA A 105 6.60 3.73 2.54
N TYR A 106 6.56 4.42 3.69
CA TYR A 106 6.04 5.78 3.80
C TYR A 106 6.91 6.79 3.03
N LEU A 107 8.23 6.77 3.23
CA LEU A 107 9.17 7.64 2.51
C LEU A 107 9.11 7.41 0.99
N ASP A 108 8.97 6.16 0.58
CA ASP A 108 8.87 5.78 -0.82
C ASP A 108 7.45 5.93 -1.37
N ARG A 109 6.49 6.43 -0.59
CA ARG A 109 5.08 6.56 -1.00
C ARG A 109 4.55 5.24 -1.59
N ALA A 110 4.96 4.11 -1.02
CA ALA A 110 4.58 2.79 -1.51
C ALA A 110 3.29 2.32 -0.83
N PRO A 111 2.27 1.90 -1.58
CA PRO A 111 1.02 1.43 -1.03
C PRO A 111 1.20 0.03 -0.43
N VAL A 112 1.36 -0.04 0.90
CA VAL A 112 1.41 -1.27 1.67
C VAL A 112 0.18 -1.34 2.57
N PHE A 113 -0.58 -2.43 2.47
CA PHE A 113 -1.72 -2.68 3.33
C PHE A 113 -1.27 -3.56 4.51
N LEU A 114 -0.90 -2.93 5.62
CA LEU A 114 -0.48 -3.66 6.81
C LEU A 114 -1.70 -4.07 7.62
N ILE A 115 -1.87 -5.38 7.83
CA ILE A 115 -2.86 -5.96 8.73
C ILE A 115 -2.15 -6.37 10.01
N GLY A 116 -2.67 -5.89 11.13
CA GLY A 116 -2.31 -6.34 12.46
C GLY A 116 -3.49 -7.01 13.14
N ALA A 117 -3.21 -7.53 14.31
CA ALA A 117 -4.25 -8.05 15.19
C ALA A 117 -3.99 -7.65 16.63
N THR A 118 -5.01 -7.70 17.46
CA THR A 118 -4.89 -7.55 18.90
C THR A 118 -5.54 -8.75 19.58
N GLY A 119 -5.09 -9.09 20.78
CA GLY A 119 -5.85 -9.99 21.65
C GLY A 119 -7.25 -9.43 21.93
N PRO A 120 -8.20 -10.25 22.38
CA PRO A 120 -9.56 -9.77 22.62
C PRO A 120 -9.56 -8.55 23.54
N LEU A 121 -10.17 -7.45 23.09
CA LEU A 121 -10.38 -6.27 23.94
C LEU A 121 -11.36 -6.58 25.07
N ALA A 122 -12.35 -7.44 24.80
CA ALA A 122 -13.26 -7.94 25.82
C ALA A 122 -12.51 -8.88 26.78
N GLU A 123 -12.28 -8.44 28.01
CA GLU A 123 -11.52 -9.13 29.02
C GLU A 123 -11.96 -10.60 29.27
N PRO A 124 -13.27 -10.93 29.28
CA PRO A 124 -13.72 -12.32 29.47
C PRO A 124 -13.30 -13.27 28.34
N LYS A 125 -12.94 -12.73 27.16
CA LYS A 125 -12.48 -13.53 26.01
C LYS A 125 -10.98 -13.69 25.97
N ARG A 126 -10.23 -13.00 26.85
CA ARG A 126 -8.77 -13.07 26.89
C ARG A 126 -8.29 -14.41 27.42
N ARG A 127 -7.37 -15.02 26.70
CA ARG A 127 -6.66 -16.20 27.18
C ARG A 127 -5.77 -15.80 28.37
N PRO A 128 -5.69 -16.65 29.40
CA PRO A 128 -4.81 -16.40 30.54
C PRO A 128 -3.38 -16.15 30.09
N PHE A 129 -2.71 -15.17 30.73
CA PHE A 129 -1.32 -14.83 30.54
C PHE A 129 -1.02 -14.18 29.16
N ILE A 130 -1.16 -14.90 28.03
CA ILE A 130 -0.61 -14.47 26.75
C ILE A 130 -1.28 -13.21 26.17
N ASP A 131 -2.60 -13.14 26.24
CA ASP A 131 -3.33 -11.96 25.71
C ASP A 131 -3.16 -10.73 26.61
N TRP A 132 -2.81 -10.92 27.87
CA TRP A 132 -2.57 -9.85 28.82
C TRP A 132 -1.23 -9.15 28.63
N ILE A 133 -0.20 -9.88 28.18
CA ILE A 133 1.14 -9.34 27.97
C ILE A 133 1.41 -8.90 26.52
N HIS A 134 0.62 -9.39 25.55
CA HIS A 134 0.82 -9.09 24.13
C HIS A 134 -0.19 -8.07 23.58
N THR A 135 -1.17 -7.63 24.37
CA THR A 135 -2.22 -6.71 23.91
C THR A 135 -1.92 -5.29 24.35
N ALA A 136 -1.93 -4.36 23.41
CA ALA A 136 -2.00 -2.93 23.70
C ALA A 136 -3.38 -2.39 23.28
N ASN A 137 -3.91 -1.41 24.02
CA ASN A 137 -5.26 -0.90 23.77
C ASN A 137 -5.39 -0.23 22.40
N VAL A 138 -4.35 0.49 21.97
CA VAL A 138 -4.31 1.18 20.67
C VAL A 138 -2.99 0.87 19.99
N GLN A 139 -2.92 -0.24 19.28
CA GLN A 139 -1.66 -0.66 18.64
C GLN A 139 -1.23 0.26 17.49
N GLY A 140 -2.20 0.88 16.79
CA GLY A 140 -1.91 1.80 15.70
C GLY A 140 -0.99 2.97 16.07
N GLU A 141 -0.98 3.37 17.35
CA GLU A 141 -0.09 4.44 17.82
C GLU A 141 1.40 4.15 17.63
N ALA A 142 1.79 2.88 17.63
CA ALA A 142 3.19 2.49 17.42
C ALA A 142 3.74 2.90 16.04
N ILE A 143 2.86 3.05 15.04
CA ILE A 143 3.24 3.35 13.65
C ILE A 143 2.44 4.49 13.03
N ARG A 144 1.54 5.13 13.77
CA ARG A 144 0.63 6.17 13.28
C ARG A 144 1.33 7.30 12.52
N ASN A 145 2.53 7.68 12.94
CA ASN A 145 3.32 8.72 12.28
C ASN A 145 3.88 8.32 10.91
N PHE A 146 3.83 7.04 10.57
CA PHE A 146 4.44 6.47 9.36
C PHE A 146 3.43 5.76 8.46
N VAL A 147 2.12 5.95 8.72
CA VAL A 147 1.04 5.46 7.87
C VAL A 147 0.11 6.61 7.49
N LYS A 148 -0.56 6.50 6.37
CA LYS A 148 -1.56 7.48 5.96
C LYS A 148 -2.82 7.41 6.82
N TRP A 149 -3.14 6.23 7.33
CA TRP A 149 -4.29 5.98 8.16
C TRP A 149 -4.15 4.66 8.93
N ASP A 150 -4.62 4.64 10.17
CA ASP A 150 -4.74 3.45 10.98
C ASP A 150 -6.17 3.34 11.52
N TYR A 151 -6.68 2.11 11.61
CA TYR A 151 -8.02 1.88 12.12
C TYR A 151 -8.20 0.48 12.70
N GLN A 152 -9.12 0.34 13.65
CA GLN A 152 -9.53 -0.93 14.25
C GLN A 152 -11.06 -1.00 14.26
N PRO A 153 -11.68 -1.78 13.37
CA PRO A 153 -13.13 -2.02 13.39
C PRO A 153 -13.55 -2.69 14.70
N SER A 154 -14.62 -2.21 15.32
CA SER A 154 -15.16 -2.77 16.55
C SER A 154 -16.20 -3.86 16.32
N THR A 155 -16.77 -3.93 15.10
CA THR A 155 -17.80 -4.91 14.70
C THR A 155 -17.48 -5.45 13.32
N VAL A 156 -18.00 -6.63 13.01
CA VAL A 156 -17.85 -7.23 11.66
C VAL A 156 -18.51 -6.38 10.58
N ASP A 157 -19.64 -5.74 10.87
CA ASP A 157 -20.34 -4.87 9.92
C ASP A 157 -19.53 -3.63 9.54
N GLY A 158 -18.64 -3.19 10.44
CA GLY A 158 -17.72 -2.09 10.17
C GLY A 158 -16.53 -2.46 9.30
N VAL A 159 -16.22 -3.76 9.14
CA VAL A 159 -15.04 -4.22 8.40
C VAL A 159 -15.07 -3.81 6.93
N PRO A 160 -16.16 -4.03 6.15
CA PRO A 160 -16.15 -3.72 4.72
C PRO A 160 -15.93 -2.23 4.43
N GLY A 161 -16.64 -1.35 5.14
CA GLY A 161 -16.50 0.10 4.98
C GLY A 161 -15.11 0.61 5.39
N ALA A 162 -14.57 0.10 6.51
CA ALA A 162 -13.24 0.45 6.97
C ALA A 162 -12.15 -0.03 6.01
N PHE A 163 -12.26 -1.26 5.48
CA PHE A 163 -11.31 -1.81 4.50
C PHE A 163 -11.31 -1.00 3.20
N ALA A 164 -12.50 -0.70 2.66
CA ALA A 164 -12.67 0.12 1.47
C ALA A 164 -12.03 1.51 1.64
N ARG A 165 -12.26 2.14 2.80
CA ARG A 165 -11.65 3.43 3.13
C ARG A 165 -10.13 3.34 3.24
N ALA A 166 -9.61 2.29 3.90
CA ALA A 166 -8.16 2.07 4.01
C ALA A 166 -7.52 1.96 2.63
N TYR A 167 -8.14 1.17 1.73
CA TYR A 167 -7.67 1.01 0.36
C TYR A 167 -7.68 2.35 -0.41
N SER A 168 -8.78 3.08 -0.36
CA SER A 168 -8.89 4.40 -1.02
C SER A 168 -7.82 5.37 -0.50
N VAL A 169 -7.65 5.49 0.81
CA VAL A 169 -6.63 6.36 1.42
C VAL A 169 -5.22 5.93 1.02
N MET A 170 -4.93 4.62 1.03
CA MET A 170 -3.63 4.06 0.65
C MET A 170 -3.26 4.42 -0.80
N MET A 171 -4.22 4.28 -1.71
CA MET A 171 -4.02 4.46 -3.15
C MET A 171 -4.17 5.92 -3.62
N SER A 172 -4.76 6.80 -2.81
CA SER A 172 -4.87 8.23 -3.14
C SER A 172 -3.49 8.86 -3.26
N ALA A 173 -3.35 9.85 -4.15
CA ALA A 173 -2.14 10.66 -4.24
C ALA A 173 -1.94 11.49 -2.95
N ARG A 174 -0.81 11.53 -2.40
CA ARG A 174 0.41 10.70 -2.53
C ARG A 174 0.17 9.33 -1.89
N GLN A 175 0.45 8.24 -2.60
CA GLN A 175 0.28 6.89 -2.06
C GLN A 175 1.13 6.66 -0.79
N GLY A 176 0.78 5.64 -0.01
CA GLY A 176 1.55 5.29 1.18
C GLY A 176 0.89 4.19 1.99
N PRO A 177 1.58 3.65 3.02
CA PRO A 177 1.08 2.54 3.81
C PRO A 177 -0.14 2.92 4.66
N VAL A 178 -0.98 1.92 4.95
CA VAL A 178 -2.09 1.98 5.92
C VAL A 178 -1.99 0.82 6.89
N TYR A 179 -2.62 0.94 8.06
CA TYR A 179 -2.66 -0.12 9.06
C TYR A 179 -4.10 -0.41 9.50
N MET A 180 -4.48 -1.69 9.41
CA MET A 180 -5.76 -2.19 9.92
C MET A 180 -5.51 -3.21 11.01
N CYS A 181 -6.05 -2.99 12.21
CA CYS A 181 -5.96 -3.91 13.34
C CYS A 181 -7.27 -4.64 13.56
N TYR A 182 -7.23 -5.96 13.68
CA TYR A 182 -8.43 -6.76 13.93
C TYR A 182 -8.36 -7.47 15.29
N ASP A 183 -9.41 -7.31 16.08
CA ASP A 183 -9.59 -7.99 17.36
C ASP A 183 -9.68 -9.51 17.15
N ALA A 184 -8.94 -10.31 17.92
CA ALA A 184 -8.97 -11.78 17.80
C ALA A 184 -10.36 -12.34 18.14
N GLY A 185 -11.07 -11.74 19.07
CA GLY A 185 -12.43 -12.14 19.40
C GLY A 185 -13.44 -11.89 18.29
N LEU A 186 -13.22 -10.83 17.47
CA LEU A 186 -13.96 -10.62 16.23
C LEU A 186 -13.59 -11.68 15.19
N GLN A 187 -12.31 -11.91 14.95
CA GLN A 187 -11.86 -12.86 13.93
C GLN A 187 -12.40 -14.28 14.17
N GLU A 188 -12.43 -14.72 15.44
CA GLU A 188 -12.78 -16.09 15.83
C GLU A 188 -14.28 -16.29 16.06
N ALA A 189 -15.06 -15.21 16.08
CA ALA A 189 -16.51 -15.31 16.26
C ALA A 189 -17.18 -15.90 15.02
N GLN A 190 -18.29 -16.63 15.26
CA GLN A 190 -19.15 -17.09 14.17
C GLN A 190 -19.85 -15.91 13.51
N LEU A 191 -19.97 -15.96 12.21
CA LEU A 191 -20.78 -15.04 11.42
C LEU A 191 -22.22 -15.59 11.41
N ASP A 192 -23.12 -14.94 12.11
CA ASP A 192 -24.50 -15.35 12.32
C ASP A 192 -25.52 -14.54 11.51
N HIS A 193 -25.05 -13.56 10.75
CA HIS A 193 -25.85 -12.72 9.87
C HIS A 193 -25.09 -12.36 8.59
N ASP A 194 -25.82 -11.85 7.60
CA ASP A 194 -25.23 -11.35 6.37
C ASP A 194 -24.65 -9.94 6.60
N VAL A 195 -23.38 -9.75 6.21
CA VAL A 195 -22.72 -8.44 6.27
C VAL A 195 -22.87 -7.75 4.92
N GLU A 196 -23.35 -6.51 4.97
CA GLU A 196 -23.49 -5.69 3.76
C GLU A 196 -22.13 -5.29 3.22
N MET A 197 -21.89 -5.63 1.97
CA MET A 197 -20.66 -5.23 1.25
C MET A 197 -20.90 -3.90 0.53
N PRO A 198 -20.00 -2.91 0.64
CA PRO A 198 -20.15 -1.68 -0.09
C PRO A 198 -20.25 -1.97 -1.60
N PRO A 199 -21.17 -1.30 -2.32
CA PRO A 199 -21.26 -1.47 -3.76
C PRO A 199 -19.94 -1.07 -4.44
N PRO A 200 -19.63 -1.62 -5.63
CA PRO A 200 -18.49 -1.18 -6.42
C PRO A 200 -18.55 0.34 -6.62
N GLY A 201 -17.45 1.02 -6.38
CA GLY A 201 -17.38 2.48 -6.53
C GLY A 201 -17.94 3.29 -5.35
N ALA A 202 -18.38 2.66 -4.24
CA ALA A 202 -18.87 3.40 -3.07
C ALA A 202 -17.76 4.24 -2.41
N ILE A 203 -16.53 3.76 -2.45
CA ILE A 203 -15.33 4.46 -1.99
C ILE A 203 -14.25 4.26 -3.05
N ASP A 204 -14.24 5.15 -4.03
CA ASP A 204 -13.26 5.12 -5.12
C ASP A 204 -11.92 5.74 -4.70
N VAL A 205 -10.88 5.36 -5.40
CA VAL A 205 -9.60 6.06 -5.33
C VAL A 205 -9.76 7.36 -6.13
N PRO A 206 -9.56 8.54 -5.52
CA PRO A 206 -9.63 9.79 -6.23
C PRO A 206 -8.64 9.83 -7.40
N THR A 207 -9.08 10.31 -8.56
CA THR A 207 -8.19 10.54 -9.69
C THR A 207 -7.21 11.67 -9.39
N ALA A 208 -6.00 11.56 -9.92
CA ALA A 208 -5.03 12.64 -9.79
C ALA A 208 -5.56 13.91 -10.46
N PRO A 209 -5.37 15.11 -9.86
CA PRO A 209 -5.74 16.37 -10.50
C PRO A 209 -4.90 16.57 -11.77
N SER A 210 -5.53 17.17 -12.79
CA SER A 210 -4.82 17.62 -13.98
C SER A 210 -4.07 18.93 -13.70
N ALA A 211 -2.95 19.13 -14.39
CA ALA A 211 -2.26 20.42 -14.34
C ALA A 211 -3.14 21.53 -14.95
N ASP A 212 -3.02 22.74 -14.44
CA ASP A 212 -3.62 23.93 -15.07
C ASP A 212 -3.02 24.14 -16.46
N PRO A 213 -3.82 24.24 -17.52
CA PRO A 213 -3.31 24.34 -18.90
C PRO A 213 -2.41 25.56 -19.10
N GLY A 214 -2.77 26.73 -18.56
CA GLY A 214 -1.98 27.96 -18.71
C GLY A 214 -0.65 27.90 -17.97
N ALA A 215 -0.62 27.23 -16.78
CA ALA A 215 0.63 26.99 -16.07
C ALA A 215 1.55 26.01 -16.84
N LEU A 216 0.96 24.99 -17.47
CA LEU A 216 1.70 24.02 -18.26
C LEU A 216 2.33 24.67 -19.51
N GLU A 217 1.56 25.51 -20.23
CA GLU A 217 2.04 26.27 -21.40
C GLU A 217 3.20 27.18 -21.01
N LYS A 218 3.04 27.95 -19.92
CA LYS A 218 4.11 28.82 -19.41
C LYS A 218 5.37 28.04 -19.03
N ALA A 219 5.23 26.85 -18.43
CA ALA A 219 6.37 25.99 -18.10
C ALA A 219 7.07 25.50 -19.38
N ALA A 220 6.30 25.07 -20.38
CA ALA A 220 6.83 24.64 -21.67
C ALA A 220 7.60 25.77 -22.39
N ASP A 221 7.04 26.98 -22.44
CA ASP A 221 7.70 28.15 -23.03
C ASP A 221 9.01 28.51 -22.29
N THR A 222 9.00 28.43 -20.96
CA THR A 222 10.19 28.67 -20.14
C THR A 222 11.29 27.66 -20.45
N LEU A 223 10.94 26.37 -20.54
CA LEU A 223 11.89 25.31 -20.87
C LEU A 223 12.42 25.42 -22.32
N ALA A 224 11.54 25.77 -23.27
CA ALA A 224 11.92 25.91 -24.67
C ALA A 224 12.82 27.14 -24.93
N ALA A 225 12.72 28.18 -24.12
CA ALA A 225 13.55 29.38 -24.20
C ALA A 225 14.89 29.25 -23.46
N ALA A 226 15.06 28.21 -22.64
CA ALA A 226 16.26 28.02 -21.86
C ALA A 226 17.46 27.59 -22.73
N ASN A 227 18.66 28.03 -22.36
CA ASN A 227 19.89 27.58 -23.00
C ASN A 227 20.35 26.23 -22.43
N ARG A 228 20.12 26.02 -21.12
CA ARG A 228 20.56 24.82 -20.42
C ARG A 228 19.60 24.44 -19.31
N VAL A 229 19.01 23.26 -19.42
CA VAL A 229 18.03 22.75 -18.49
C VAL A 229 18.61 21.60 -17.65
N ALA A 230 18.28 21.57 -16.36
CA ALA A 230 18.45 20.38 -15.52
C ALA A 230 17.08 19.88 -15.06
N ILE A 231 16.88 18.56 -15.03
CA ILE A 231 15.69 17.90 -14.52
C ILE A 231 16.06 17.20 -13.21
N ILE A 232 15.33 17.52 -12.14
CA ILE A 232 15.38 16.79 -10.87
C ILE A 232 14.14 15.91 -10.80
N ALA A 233 14.32 14.60 -10.87
CA ALA A 233 13.23 13.63 -10.85
C ALA A 233 13.17 12.89 -9.52
N ASP A 234 12.05 12.99 -8.78
CA ASP A 234 11.82 12.25 -7.53
C ASP A 234 10.87 11.07 -7.75
N PHE A 235 9.56 11.28 -7.85
CA PHE A 235 8.58 10.20 -8.06
C PHE A 235 7.95 10.23 -9.47
N ALA A 236 8.55 10.90 -10.39
CA ALA A 236 7.98 11.26 -11.69
C ALA A 236 7.74 10.08 -12.64
N ALA A 237 8.51 8.99 -12.53
CA ALA A 237 8.38 7.83 -13.42
C ALA A 237 7.24 6.86 -13.04
N ARG A 238 6.55 7.06 -11.91
CA ARG A 238 5.51 6.14 -11.42
C ARG A 238 4.24 6.05 -12.29
N PRO A 239 3.74 7.14 -12.88
CA PRO A 239 2.60 7.03 -13.79
C PRO A 239 2.91 6.08 -14.96
N PRO A 240 1.90 5.43 -15.55
CA PRO A 240 2.08 4.66 -16.77
C PRO A 240 2.83 5.48 -17.81
N HIS A 241 3.89 4.92 -18.38
CA HIS A 241 4.79 5.58 -19.34
C HIS A 241 5.62 6.76 -18.82
N GLY A 242 5.56 7.10 -17.52
CA GLY A 242 6.32 8.21 -16.94
C GLY A 242 7.82 8.13 -17.20
N TRP A 243 8.39 6.93 -17.10
CA TRP A 243 9.78 6.67 -17.46
C TRP A 243 10.12 7.12 -18.89
N ASN A 244 9.33 6.71 -19.87
CA ASN A 244 9.58 7.04 -21.28
C ASN A 244 9.41 8.55 -21.52
N HIS A 245 8.42 9.17 -20.90
CA HIS A 245 8.17 10.61 -21.05
C HIS A 245 9.32 11.45 -20.47
N ILE A 246 9.93 11.03 -19.36
CA ILE A 246 11.09 11.75 -18.79
C ILE A 246 12.29 11.63 -19.73
N VAL A 247 12.54 10.44 -20.30
CA VAL A 247 13.62 10.23 -21.28
C VAL A 247 13.40 11.12 -22.50
N GLU A 248 12.20 11.08 -23.09
CA GLU A 248 11.85 11.91 -24.26
C GLU A 248 11.99 13.40 -23.97
N LEU A 249 11.53 13.85 -22.80
CA LEU A 249 11.67 15.25 -22.40
C LEU A 249 13.13 15.66 -22.23
N ALA A 250 13.95 14.82 -21.57
CA ALA A 250 15.36 15.09 -21.37
C ALA A 250 16.14 15.14 -22.70
N GLU A 251 15.85 14.23 -23.62
CA GLU A 251 16.45 14.22 -24.97
C GLU A 251 16.03 15.42 -25.80
N THR A 252 14.74 15.80 -25.75
CA THR A 252 14.21 16.94 -26.48
C THR A 252 14.86 18.26 -26.05
N LEU A 253 15.10 18.42 -24.74
CA LEU A 253 15.69 19.63 -24.17
C LEU A 253 17.24 19.56 -24.09
N GLY A 254 17.85 18.41 -24.34
CA GLY A 254 19.28 18.18 -24.02
C GLY A 254 19.57 18.36 -22.54
N ALA A 255 18.58 18.08 -21.67
CA ALA A 255 18.63 18.37 -20.25
C ALA A 255 19.41 17.31 -19.46
N SER A 256 20.29 17.76 -18.55
CA SER A 256 20.88 16.86 -17.55
C SER A 256 19.82 16.38 -16.56
N VAL A 257 19.92 15.11 -16.10
CA VAL A 257 18.93 14.51 -15.19
C VAL A 257 19.61 14.06 -13.91
N TRP A 258 19.04 14.47 -12.79
CA TRP A 258 19.36 13.95 -11.46
C TRP A 258 18.19 13.15 -10.92
N ASP A 259 18.37 11.82 -10.80
CA ASP A 259 17.39 10.91 -10.20
C ASP A 259 17.57 10.89 -8.68
N VAL A 260 16.74 11.62 -7.97
CA VAL A 260 16.82 11.80 -6.51
C VAL A 260 16.61 10.47 -5.79
N GLY A 261 17.56 10.10 -4.94
CA GLY A 261 17.47 8.93 -4.09
C GLY A 261 17.38 7.59 -4.83
N SER A 262 17.85 7.53 -6.08
CA SER A 262 17.82 6.31 -6.93
C SER A 262 16.41 5.72 -7.04
N ARG A 263 15.42 6.56 -7.31
CA ARG A 263 14.00 6.17 -7.34
C ARG A 263 13.56 5.54 -8.67
N LEU A 264 14.51 5.23 -9.55
CA LEU A 264 14.26 4.62 -10.86
C LEU A 264 13.43 5.52 -11.79
N ASN A 265 13.77 6.80 -11.86
CA ASN A 265 13.09 7.73 -12.76
C ASN A 265 13.74 7.80 -14.15
N PHE A 266 15.02 7.46 -14.25
CA PHE A 266 15.80 7.65 -15.47
C PHE A 266 16.85 6.55 -15.67
N PRO A 267 17.15 6.10 -16.91
CA PRO A 267 18.14 5.05 -17.15
C PRO A 267 19.52 5.43 -16.61
N THR A 268 20.11 4.54 -15.81
CA THR A 268 21.42 4.78 -15.19
C THR A 268 22.56 4.83 -16.19
N ASN A 269 22.38 4.24 -17.38
CA ASN A 269 23.37 4.22 -18.47
C ASN A 269 23.13 5.29 -19.54
N HIS A 270 22.15 6.18 -19.32
CA HIS A 270 21.86 7.25 -20.29
C HIS A 270 22.89 8.37 -20.20
N PRO A 271 23.37 8.94 -21.33
CA PRO A 271 24.39 10.01 -21.32
C PRO A 271 23.99 11.26 -20.56
N LEU A 272 22.69 11.57 -20.50
CA LEU A 272 22.15 12.72 -19.74
C LEU A 272 21.96 12.44 -18.25
N ASN A 273 22.16 11.19 -17.78
CA ASN A 273 22.06 10.86 -16.37
C ASN A 273 23.30 11.34 -15.61
N LEU A 274 23.17 12.40 -14.86
CA LEU A 274 24.23 12.97 -14.01
C LEU A 274 23.94 12.78 -12.51
N THR A 275 23.21 11.74 -12.15
CA THR A 275 22.87 11.44 -10.73
C THR A 275 24.13 11.28 -9.86
N MET A 276 25.21 10.75 -10.42
CA MET A 276 26.48 10.55 -9.72
C MET A 276 27.42 11.76 -9.80
N ASP A 277 27.05 12.79 -10.56
CA ASP A 277 27.77 14.05 -10.70
C ASP A 277 26.79 15.24 -10.56
N PRO A 278 26.33 15.53 -9.33
CA PRO A 278 25.40 16.64 -9.10
C PRO A 278 25.95 18.01 -9.52
N GLU A 279 27.25 18.24 -9.35
CA GLU A 279 27.88 19.51 -9.74
C GLU A 279 27.84 19.69 -11.27
N GLY A 280 28.15 18.65 -12.02
CA GLY A 280 28.00 18.62 -13.48
C GLY A 280 26.56 18.80 -13.93
N CYS A 281 25.61 18.24 -13.18
CA CYS A 281 24.17 18.35 -13.50
C CYS A 281 23.70 19.80 -13.49
N TYR A 282 24.19 20.62 -12.57
CA TYR A 282 23.78 22.04 -12.42
C TYR A 282 24.72 23.06 -13.07
N LYS A 283 25.83 22.62 -13.65
CA LYS A 283 26.80 23.52 -14.22
C LYS A 283 26.22 24.34 -15.36
N ASP A 284 26.27 25.65 -15.22
CA ASP A 284 25.78 26.63 -16.21
C ASP A 284 24.29 26.47 -16.59
N VAL A 285 23.49 25.92 -15.70
CA VAL A 285 22.04 25.73 -15.85
C VAL A 285 21.31 27.03 -15.59
N ASP A 286 20.42 27.44 -16.51
CA ASP A 286 19.58 28.63 -16.38
C ASP A 286 18.14 28.28 -15.97
N VAL A 287 17.68 27.03 -16.18
CA VAL A 287 16.36 26.56 -15.76
C VAL A 287 16.45 25.18 -15.13
N VAL A 288 15.84 25.02 -13.95
CA VAL A 288 15.70 23.72 -13.26
C VAL A 288 14.24 23.31 -13.24
N LEU A 289 13.93 22.13 -13.81
CA LEU A 289 12.62 21.51 -13.73
C LEU A 289 12.63 20.46 -12.61
N THR A 290 11.78 20.62 -11.60
CA THR A 290 11.58 19.63 -10.54
C THR A 290 10.30 18.84 -10.77
N LEU A 291 10.40 17.51 -10.79
CA LEU A 291 9.30 16.58 -10.98
C LEU A 291 9.15 15.69 -9.74
N ASP A 292 7.95 15.78 -9.06
CA ASP A 292 7.62 15.04 -7.83
C ASP A 292 6.38 14.12 -8.03
#